data_9cd2dd55be3c37a32ca18663993db6db
#
_entry.id   9cd2dd55be3c37a32ca18663993db6db
#
_cell.length_a   1.000
_cell.length_b   1.000
_cell.length_c   1.000
_cell.angle_alpha   90.00
_cell.angle_beta   90.00
_cell.angle_gamma   90.00
#
_symmetry.space_group_name_H-M   'P 1'
#
loop_
_entity.id
_entity.type
_entity.pdbx_description
1 polymer ?
#
loop_
_entity_poly.entity_id
_entity_poly.type
_entity_poly.pdbx_seq_one_letter_code
_entity_poly.pdbx_strand_id
1 'polypeptide(L)'
;MSYNINCTRDGLTQYPMHMHKNYEIMLYLEGRGYMRTEVGDFPFRQGTVIIVPPNIKHGSVSEGGVKNISIEGEFDRYLHLETVTALCDNLSGDGRTLARMIYENRYGNAAYLTTLCSAYVCFLMQQFDVESTIGQSINAVILEISDNALDSEINLTSILSKRGYSEDYIRSWFKKITGKTPNEFLTEIRIRHACFLIDIYKTELPLAEIAERCGYTDYPYFSKKFRSVMKMSPRKYRNQ
;
A
#
# COMPACT_ATOMS: atom_id res chain seq x y z
N MET A 1 -24.12 4.59 15.13
CA MET A 1 -23.43 3.83 14.08
C MET A 1 -22.70 2.69 14.77
N SER A 2 -22.91 1.47 14.31
CA SER A 2 -22.17 0.30 14.78
C SER A 2 -21.16 -0.10 13.70
N TYR A 3 -19.94 -0.41 14.13
CA TYR A 3 -18.89 -0.91 13.24
C TYR A 3 -18.53 -2.32 13.66
N ASN A 4 -18.36 -3.21 12.68
CA ASN A 4 -17.80 -4.54 12.87
C ASN A 4 -16.34 -4.50 12.38
N ILE A 5 -15.39 -4.58 13.33
CA ILE A 5 -13.97 -4.37 13.04
C ILE A 5 -13.21 -5.62 13.42
N ASN A 6 -12.57 -6.23 12.44
CA ASN A 6 -11.85 -7.48 12.61
C ASN A 6 -10.43 -7.38 12.06
N CYS A 7 -9.56 -8.26 12.57
CA CYS A 7 -8.27 -8.55 11.96
C CYS A 7 -8.21 -10.06 11.71
N THR A 8 -7.84 -10.45 10.49
CA THR A 8 -7.71 -11.87 10.16
C THR A 8 -6.63 -12.54 11.01
N ARG A 9 -6.84 -13.82 11.31
CA ARG A 9 -5.83 -14.67 11.96
C ARG A 9 -4.66 -14.91 11.02
N ASP A 10 -3.47 -15.03 11.58
CA ASP A 10 -2.27 -15.32 10.79
C ASP A 10 -2.43 -16.64 10.03
N GLY A 11 -1.94 -16.68 8.79
CA GLY A 11 -1.97 -17.88 7.95
C GLY A 11 -3.30 -18.20 7.28
N LEU A 12 -4.29 -17.31 7.33
CA LEU A 12 -5.56 -17.52 6.63
C LEU A 12 -5.33 -17.50 5.11
N THR A 13 -5.58 -18.63 4.44
CA THR A 13 -5.42 -18.77 2.98
C THR A 13 -6.73 -18.57 2.21
N GLN A 14 -7.86 -18.69 2.88
CA GLN A 14 -9.17 -18.51 2.26
C GLN A 14 -10.17 -17.91 3.26
N TYR A 15 -10.90 -16.90 2.80
CA TYR A 15 -12.10 -16.41 3.48
C TYR A 15 -13.31 -16.71 2.58
N PRO A 16 -14.36 -17.39 3.12
CA PRO A 16 -15.47 -17.84 2.29
C PRO A 16 -16.27 -16.68 1.69
N MET A 17 -16.92 -16.95 0.56
CA MET A 17 -17.82 -16.00 -0.08
C MET A 17 -18.99 -15.66 0.86
N HIS A 18 -19.19 -14.39 1.11
CA HIS A 18 -20.25 -13.84 1.96
C HIS A 18 -20.74 -12.52 1.41
N MET A 19 -21.78 -11.94 2.02
CA MET A 19 -22.41 -10.69 1.63
C MET A 19 -22.99 -10.01 2.86
N HIS A 20 -22.93 -8.70 2.89
CA HIS A 20 -23.52 -7.88 3.94
C HIS A 20 -24.18 -6.60 3.40
N LYS A 21 -24.95 -5.90 4.24
CA LYS A 21 -25.73 -4.72 3.85
C LYS A 21 -24.97 -3.39 4.01
N ASN A 22 -23.78 -3.41 4.56
CA ASN A 22 -22.96 -2.25 4.81
C ASN A 22 -21.77 -2.21 3.85
N TYR A 23 -21.05 -1.09 3.80
CA TYR A 23 -19.72 -1.05 3.21
C TYR A 23 -18.73 -1.86 4.05
N GLU A 24 -17.78 -2.52 3.41
CA GLU A 24 -16.60 -3.07 4.07
C GLU A 24 -15.34 -2.48 3.45
N ILE A 25 -14.43 -2.01 4.31
CA ILE A 25 -13.13 -1.49 3.93
C ILE A 25 -12.08 -2.45 4.47
N MET A 26 -11.32 -3.09 3.58
CA MET A 26 -10.26 -4.02 3.94
C MET A 26 -8.90 -3.46 3.60
N LEU A 27 -8.04 -3.28 4.59
CA LEU A 27 -6.62 -2.98 4.40
C LEU A 27 -5.79 -4.26 4.58
N TYR A 28 -5.06 -4.65 3.56
CA TYR A 28 -4.17 -5.81 3.59
C TYR A 28 -2.81 -5.43 4.18
N LEU A 29 -2.51 -6.01 5.35
CA LEU A 29 -1.27 -5.76 6.11
C LEU A 29 -0.13 -6.65 5.62
N GLU A 30 -0.45 -7.89 5.25
CA GLU A 30 0.52 -8.92 4.83
C GLU A 30 -0.12 -9.86 3.80
N GLY A 31 0.73 -10.51 3.00
CA GLY A 31 0.30 -11.49 2.00
C GLY A 31 -0.07 -10.87 0.65
N ARG A 32 -0.43 -11.76 -0.26
CA ARG A 32 -0.90 -11.45 -1.61
C ARG A 32 -1.95 -12.47 -2.04
N GLY A 33 -2.85 -12.06 -2.89
CA GLY A 33 -3.92 -12.92 -3.39
C GLY A 33 -4.95 -12.15 -4.17
N TYR A 34 -6.17 -12.66 -4.16
CA TYR A 34 -7.30 -12.07 -4.87
C TYR A 34 -8.52 -12.02 -3.96
N MET A 35 -9.20 -10.89 -3.95
CA MET A 35 -10.59 -10.83 -3.52
C MET A 35 -11.45 -11.24 -4.72
N ARG A 36 -12.23 -12.31 -4.56
CA ARG A 36 -13.19 -12.78 -5.54
C ARG A 36 -14.54 -12.13 -5.31
N THR A 37 -15.16 -11.73 -6.40
CA THR A 37 -16.53 -11.19 -6.39
C THR A 37 -17.30 -11.75 -7.57
N GLU A 38 -18.61 -11.47 -7.62
CA GLU A 38 -19.46 -11.86 -8.76
C GLU A 38 -19.13 -11.08 -10.06
N VAL A 39 -18.43 -9.92 -9.92
CA VAL A 39 -18.08 -9.05 -11.05
C VAL A 39 -16.62 -9.17 -11.49
N GLY A 40 -15.81 -9.96 -10.78
CA GLY A 40 -14.40 -10.19 -11.10
C GLY A 40 -13.51 -10.35 -9.88
N ASP A 41 -12.24 -10.63 -10.13
CA ASP A 41 -11.21 -10.82 -9.13
C ASP A 41 -10.37 -9.54 -8.99
N PHE A 42 -10.18 -9.07 -7.76
CA PHE A 42 -9.40 -7.89 -7.42
C PHE A 42 -8.10 -8.33 -6.74
N PRO A 43 -6.93 -8.15 -7.37
CA PRO A 43 -5.67 -8.52 -6.77
C PRO A 43 -5.36 -7.66 -5.57
N PHE A 44 -4.82 -8.28 -4.52
CA PHE A 44 -4.32 -7.57 -3.35
C PHE A 44 -2.92 -8.01 -2.96
N ARG A 45 -2.25 -7.11 -2.30
CA ARG A 45 -0.95 -7.30 -1.64
C ARG A 45 -0.87 -6.38 -0.42
N GLN A 46 0.24 -6.42 0.27
CA GLN A 46 0.49 -5.49 1.39
C GLN A 46 0.28 -4.03 0.96
N GLY A 47 -0.51 -3.30 1.74
CA GLY A 47 -0.85 -1.89 1.49
C GLY A 47 -2.05 -1.69 0.54
N THR A 48 -2.61 -2.76 -0.04
CA THR A 48 -3.85 -2.64 -0.81
C THR A 48 -5.03 -2.38 0.15
N VAL A 49 -5.88 -1.44 -0.22
CA VAL A 49 -7.19 -1.20 0.40
C VAL A 49 -8.25 -1.58 -0.61
N ILE A 50 -9.18 -2.45 -0.24
CA ILE A 50 -10.34 -2.79 -1.06
C ILE A 50 -11.59 -2.33 -0.34
N ILE A 51 -12.42 -1.55 -1.04
CA ILE A 51 -13.73 -1.10 -0.55
C ILE A 51 -14.80 -1.89 -1.29
N VAL A 52 -15.61 -2.61 -0.52
CA VAL A 52 -16.74 -3.39 -1.03
C VAL A 52 -18.04 -2.66 -0.70
N PRO A 53 -18.82 -2.27 -1.72
CA PRO A 53 -20.17 -1.71 -1.51
C PRO A 53 -21.13 -2.72 -0.90
N PRO A 54 -22.26 -2.24 -0.34
CA PRO A 54 -23.33 -3.09 0.16
C PRO A 54 -23.84 -4.10 -0.88
N ASN A 55 -24.24 -5.28 -0.42
CA ASN A 55 -24.85 -6.34 -1.22
C ASN A 55 -23.98 -6.91 -2.34
N ILE A 56 -22.68 -6.72 -2.30
CA ILE A 56 -21.73 -7.39 -3.19
C ILE A 56 -21.21 -8.67 -2.51
N LYS A 57 -21.39 -9.82 -3.16
CA LYS A 57 -20.85 -11.09 -2.67
C LYS A 57 -19.36 -11.17 -2.94
N HIS A 58 -18.58 -11.42 -1.90
CA HIS A 58 -17.13 -11.42 -1.97
C HIS A 58 -16.47 -12.39 -0.99
N GLY A 59 -15.21 -12.73 -1.26
CA GLY A 59 -14.36 -13.57 -0.41
C GLY A 59 -12.91 -13.44 -0.86
N SER A 60 -11.96 -13.96 -0.08
CA SER A 60 -10.54 -13.80 -0.39
C SER A 60 -9.83 -15.14 -0.51
N VAL A 61 -8.84 -15.22 -1.39
CA VAL A 61 -7.93 -16.36 -1.57
C VAL A 61 -6.50 -15.86 -1.62
N SER A 62 -5.61 -16.53 -0.88
CA SER A 62 -4.17 -16.24 -0.84
C SER A 62 -3.38 -17.55 -0.83
N GLU A 63 -2.28 -17.61 -1.56
CA GLU A 63 -1.42 -18.81 -1.61
C GLU A 63 -0.55 -18.96 -0.35
N GLY A 64 -0.12 -17.86 0.25
CA GLY A 64 0.81 -17.84 1.40
C GLY A 64 0.18 -17.39 2.72
N GLY A 65 -1.13 -17.20 2.75
CA GLY A 65 -1.82 -16.58 3.87
C GLY A 65 -1.92 -15.05 3.73
N VAL A 66 -2.91 -14.49 4.41
CA VAL A 66 -3.23 -13.07 4.38
C VAL A 66 -3.49 -12.55 5.78
N LYS A 67 -3.09 -11.31 6.03
CA LYS A 67 -3.46 -10.55 7.19
C LYS A 67 -4.07 -9.23 6.75
N ASN A 68 -5.28 -8.94 7.20
CA ASN A 68 -5.95 -7.68 6.92
C ASN A 68 -6.70 -7.16 8.13
N ILE A 69 -6.98 -5.87 8.13
CA ILE A 69 -7.98 -5.25 9.00
C ILE A 69 -9.19 -4.98 8.12
N SER A 70 -10.35 -5.49 8.54
CA SER A 70 -11.64 -5.20 7.93
C SER A 70 -12.47 -4.30 8.84
N ILE A 71 -13.14 -3.32 8.23
CA ILE A 71 -14.01 -2.36 8.90
C ILE A 71 -15.32 -2.34 8.13
N GLU A 72 -16.32 -3.04 8.65
CA GLU A 72 -17.68 -3.02 8.14
C GLU A 72 -18.49 -1.96 8.88
N GLY A 73 -19.28 -1.16 8.16
CA GLY A 73 -20.10 -0.13 8.78
C GLY A 73 -20.92 0.71 7.80
N GLU A 74 -21.76 1.58 8.36
CA GLU A 74 -22.58 2.53 7.62
C GLU A 74 -21.72 3.73 7.18
N PHE A 75 -21.21 3.68 5.96
CA PHE A 75 -20.39 4.73 5.37
C PHE A 75 -21.10 5.53 4.27
N ASP A 76 -22.39 5.29 4.06
CA ASP A 76 -23.21 5.93 2.99
C ASP A 76 -23.15 7.45 2.99
N ARG A 77 -22.86 8.05 4.14
CA ARG A 77 -22.67 9.50 4.28
C ARG A 77 -21.44 10.02 3.53
N TYR A 78 -20.45 9.16 3.32
CA TYR A 78 -19.14 9.52 2.76
C TYR A 78 -18.81 8.75 1.49
N LEU A 79 -19.34 7.54 1.35
CA LEU A 79 -19.06 6.64 0.22
C LEU A 79 -20.32 6.50 -0.64
N HIS A 80 -20.18 6.74 -1.93
CA HIS A 80 -21.22 6.55 -2.94
C HIS A 80 -20.71 5.67 -4.07
N LEU A 81 -20.10 4.52 -3.69
CA LEU A 81 -19.51 3.57 -4.64
C LEU A 81 -20.54 2.49 -4.96
N GLU A 82 -20.73 2.22 -6.25
CA GLU A 82 -21.60 1.14 -6.75
C GLU A 82 -20.80 -0.13 -7.09
N THR A 83 -19.48 -0.01 -7.21
CA THR A 83 -18.58 -1.12 -7.58
C THR A 83 -17.45 -1.28 -6.58
N VAL A 84 -16.93 -2.51 -6.50
CA VAL A 84 -15.72 -2.78 -5.71
C VAL A 84 -14.57 -1.95 -6.21
N THR A 85 -13.89 -1.29 -5.30
CA THR A 85 -12.78 -0.39 -5.64
C THR A 85 -11.54 -0.77 -4.87
N ALA A 86 -10.43 -0.93 -5.60
CA ALA A 86 -9.13 -1.22 -5.04
C ALA A 86 -8.23 0.02 -5.10
N LEU A 87 -7.61 0.35 -3.98
CA LEU A 87 -6.70 1.48 -3.80
C LEU A 87 -5.39 0.98 -3.20
N CYS A 88 -4.36 1.81 -3.22
CA CYS A 88 -3.16 1.60 -2.44
C CYS A 88 -3.08 2.61 -1.30
N ASP A 89 -2.61 2.15 -0.14
CA ASP A 89 -2.21 3.05 0.94
C ASP A 89 -1.10 4.01 0.44
N ASN A 90 -1.05 5.20 1.00
CA ASN A 90 0.01 6.13 0.65
C ASN A 90 1.37 5.65 1.18
N LEU A 91 2.45 6.25 0.66
CA LEU A 91 3.82 5.88 1.02
C LEU A 91 4.16 6.07 2.49
N SER A 92 3.50 7.03 3.15
CA SER A 92 3.69 7.29 4.59
C SER A 92 3.04 6.20 5.44
N GLY A 93 2.12 5.40 4.84
CA GLY A 93 1.36 4.38 5.56
C GLY A 93 0.29 4.98 6.46
N ASP A 94 -0.27 6.13 6.07
CA ASP A 94 -1.28 6.83 6.87
C ASP A 94 -2.56 6.02 6.96
N GLY A 95 -2.98 5.36 5.86
CA GLY A 95 -4.11 4.44 5.85
C GLY A 95 -3.91 3.28 6.82
N ARG A 96 -2.71 2.70 6.85
CA ARG A 96 -2.34 1.64 7.82
C ARG A 96 -2.39 2.14 9.25
N THR A 97 -1.89 3.35 9.49
CA THR A 97 -1.90 3.97 10.81
C THR A 97 -3.33 4.19 11.29
N LEU A 98 -4.20 4.77 10.46
CA LEU A 98 -5.61 4.99 10.78
C LEU A 98 -6.37 3.67 11.00
N ALA A 99 -6.21 2.68 10.13
CA ALA A 99 -6.86 1.38 10.28
C ALA A 99 -6.42 0.65 11.56
N ARG A 100 -5.13 0.75 11.93
CA ARG A 100 -4.62 0.20 13.19
C ARG A 100 -5.22 0.92 14.39
N MET A 101 -5.26 2.25 14.40
CA MET A 101 -5.90 3.02 15.47
C MET A 101 -7.38 2.64 15.63
N ILE A 102 -8.11 2.45 14.54
CA ILE A 102 -9.50 1.97 14.56
C ILE A 102 -9.59 0.59 15.21
N TYR A 103 -8.74 -0.35 14.78
CA TYR A 103 -8.74 -1.71 15.32
C TYR A 103 -8.39 -1.76 16.82
N GLU A 104 -7.41 -0.99 17.25
CA GLU A 104 -6.99 -0.92 18.65
C GLU A 104 -8.08 -0.31 19.54
N ASN A 105 -8.88 0.61 19.02
CA ASN A 105 -9.95 1.30 19.75
C ASN A 105 -11.36 0.72 19.50
N ARG A 106 -11.50 -0.44 18.84
CA ARG A 106 -12.80 -1.02 18.43
C ARG A 106 -13.79 -1.31 19.57
N TYR A 107 -13.28 -1.45 20.78
CA TYR A 107 -14.11 -1.63 21.99
C TYR A 107 -14.12 -0.40 22.90
N GLY A 108 -13.57 0.71 22.42
CA GLY A 108 -13.47 1.95 23.19
C GLY A 108 -14.69 2.87 23.05
N ASN A 109 -14.42 4.16 23.19
CA ASN A 109 -15.47 5.18 23.09
C ASN A 109 -16.05 5.26 21.68
N ALA A 110 -17.38 5.10 21.55
CA ALA A 110 -18.07 5.06 20.25
C ALA A 110 -17.92 6.36 19.44
N ALA A 111 -17.89 7.53 20.09
CA ALA A 111 -17.71 8.82 19.40
C ALA A 111 -16.29 8.94 18.84
N TYR A 112 -15.29 8.53 19.61
CA TYR A 112 -13.90 8.51 19.16
C TYR A 112 -13.72 7.53 17.99
N LEU A 113 -14.27 6.33 18.09
CA LEU A 113 -14.23 5.33 17.02
C LEU A 113 -14.88 5.87 15.74
N THR A 114 -16.06 6.50 15.84
CA THR A 114 -16.73 7.11 14.70
C THR A 114 -15.87 8.19 14.05
N THR A 115 -15.18 9.02 14.86
CA THR A 115 -14.28 10.04 14.34
C THR A 115 -13.09 9.43 13.59
N LEU A 116 -12.48 8.37 14.11
CA LEU A 116 -11.40 7.64 13.44
C LEU A 116 -11.85 7.03 12.12
N CYS A 117 -13.03 6.37 12.11
CA CYS A 117 -13.62 5.80 10.89
C CYS A 117 -13.90 6.88 9.85
N SER A 118 -14.45 8.04 10.28
CA SER A 118 -14.70 9.17 9.38
C SER A 118 -13.39 9.74 8.81
N ALA A 119 -12.36 9.90 9.64
CA ALA A 119 -11.05 10.36 9.20
C ALA A 119 -10.42 9.38 8.18
N TYR A 120 -10.57 8.08 8.43
CA TYR A 120 -10.07 7.06 7.51
C TYR A 120 -10.78 7.11 6.16
N VAL A 121 -12.10 7.22 6.15
CA VAL A 121 -12.86 7.35 4.90
C VAL A 121 -12.52 8.64 4.17
N CYS A 122 -12.42 9.78 4.87
CA CYS A 122 -11.97 11.04 4.25
C CYS A 122 -10.57 10.92 3.64
N PHE A 123 -9.65 10.23 4.31
CA PHE A 123 -8.32 9.93 3.76
C PHE A 123 -8.44 9.10 2.48
N LEU A 124 -9.24 8.03 2.49
CA LEU A 124 -9.45 7.20 1.28
C LEU A 124 -10.10 8.01 0.16
N MET A 125 -11.10 8.85 0.45
CA MET A 125 -11.75 9.68 -0.55
C MET A 125 -10.81 10.68 -1.22
N GLN A 126 -9.82 11.21 -0.51
CA GLN A 126 -8.77 12.02 -1.14
C GLN A 126 -7.99 11.25 -2.21
N GLN A 127 -7.89 9.92 -2.08
CA GLN A 127 -7.27 9.08 -3.11
C GLN A 127 -8.18 8.93 -4.34
N PHE A 128 -9.52 9.11 -4.17
CA PHE A 128 -10.51 9.08 -5.26
C PHE A 128 -10.65 10.38 -6.04
N ASP A 129 -10.45 11.54 -5.43
CA ASP A 129 -10.52 12.85 -6.12
C ASP A 129 -9.48 13.00 -7.23
N VAL A 130 -8.60 12.01 -7.36
CA VAL A 130 -7.80 11.76 -8.55
C VAL A 130 -8.56 10.90 -9.58
N GLU A 131 -9.89 11.00 -9.62
CA GLU A 131 -10.77 10.34 -10.60
C GLU A 131 -10.70 10.97 -12.01
N SER A 132 -9.51 11.13 -12.49
CA SER A 132 -9.29 11.19 -13.91
C SER A 132 -8.65 9.87 -14.34
N THR A 133 -8.78 9.50 -15.61
CA THR A 133 -8.03 8.41 -16.25
C THR A 133 -6.53 8.49 -15.93
N ILE A 134 -6.04 9.70 -15.62
CA ILE A 134 -4.67 9.96 -15.20
C ILE A 134 -4.36 9.43 -13.80
N GLY A 135 -5.29 9.54 -12.85
CA GLY A 135 -5.09 9.02 -11.49
C GLY A 135 -4.94 7.51 -11.47
N GLN A 136 -5.77 6.80 -12.25
CA GLN A 136 -5.66 5.36 -12.43
C GLN A 136 -4.31 4.99 -13.08
N SER A 137 -3.89 5.78 -14.08
CA SER A 137 -2.59 5.59 -14.74
C SER A 137 -1.43 5.80 -13.75
N ILE A 138 -1.49 6.81 -12.87
CA ILE A 138 -0.46 7.04 -11.85
C ILE A 138 -0.46 5.93 -10.80
N ASN A 139 -1.61 5.48 -10.33
CA ASN A 139 -1.69 4.35 -9.41
C ASN A 139 -1.06 3.08 -10.01
N ALA A 140 -1.33 2.79 -11.28
CA ALA A 140 -0.70 1.68 -11.98
C ALA A 140 0.83 1.84 -12.10
N VAL A 141 1.34 3.05 -12.30
CA VAL A 141 2.79 3.34 -12.28
C VAL A 141 3.38 3.10 -10.89
N ILE A 142 2.71 3.58 -9.84
CA ILE A 142 3.14 3.36 -8.44
C ILE A 142 3.25 1.86 -8.15
N LEU A 143 2.25 1.09 -8.55
CA LEU A 143 2.23 -0.36 -8.35
C LEU A 143 3.38 -1.04 -9.11
N GLU A 144 3.55 -0.75 -10.40
CA GLU A 144 4.59 -1.36 -11.23
C GLU A 144 6.00 -1.02 -10.73
N ILE A 145 6.25 0.22 -10.27
CA ILE A 145 7.52 0.60 -9.63
C ILE A 145 7.71 -0.18 -8.32
N SER A 146 6.69 -0.28 -7.50
CA SER A 146 6.79 -0.96 -6.19
C SER A 146 7.07 -2.45 -6.33
N ASP A 147 6.42 -3.12 -7.29
CA ASP A 147 6.59 -4.56 -7.55
C ASP A 147 7.99 -4.90 -8.07
N ASN A 148 8.57 -4.00 -8.86
CA ASN A 148 9.88 -4.20 -9.49
C ASN A 148 11.00 -3.39 -8.80
N ALA A 149 10.74 -2.82 -7.63
CA ALA A 149 11.68 -1.88 -7.00
C ALA A 149 13.06 -2.50 -6.71
N LEU A 150 13.12 -3.79 -6.39
CA LEU A 150 14.36 -4.49 -6.04
C LEU A 150 15.09 -5.07 -7.27
N ASP A 151 14.49 -5.00 -8.45
CA ASP A 151 15.13 -5.37 -9.69
C ASP A 151 16.13 -4.26 -10.09
N SER A 152 17.42 -4.64 -10.26
CA SER A 152 18.46 -3.71 -10.71
C SER A 152 18.24 -3.18 -12.13
N GLU A 153 17.52 -3.94 -12.97
CA GLU A 153 17.24 -3.64 -14.37
C GLU A 153 15.93 -2.87 -14.59
N ILE A 154 15.25 -2.43 -13.51
CA ILE A 154 14.00 -1.67 -13.63
C ILE A 154 14.16 -0.46 -14.55
N ASN A 155 13.31 -0.36 -15.57
CA ASN A 155 13.30 0.72 -16.51
C ASN A 155 12.11 1.65 -16.31
N LEU A 156 12.34 2.75 -15.56
CA LEU A 156 11.29 3.72 -15.25
C LEU A 156 10.69 4.39 -16.50
N THR A 157 11.50 4.68 -17.51
CA THR A 157 11.01 5.26 -18.78
C THR A 157 10.01 4.32 -19.46
N SER A 158 10.32 3.02 -19.50
CA SER A 158 9.39 2.01 -20.02
C SER A 158 8.08 1.96 -19.24
N ILE A 159 8.15 2.00 -17.90
CA ILE A 159 6.97 1.99 -17.03
C ILE A 159 6.09 3.22 -17.28
N LEU A 160 6.69 4.40 -17.40
CA LEU A 160 5.97 5.66 -17.61
C LEU A 160 5.32 5.75 -18.97
N SER A 161 6.01 5.28 -20.03
CA SER A 161 5.55 5.38 -21.43
C SER A 161 4.35 4.46 -21.77
N LYS A 162 4.11 3.40 -21.00
CA LYS A 162 3.01 2.44 -21.23
C LYS A 162 1.59 3.00 -21.02
N ARG A 163 1.43 4.24 -20.57
CA ARG A 163 0.16 4.77 -20.04
C ARG A 163 -0.65 5.63 -21.00
N GLY A 164 -0.24 5.74 -22.28
CA GLY A 164 -0.96 6.52 -23.27
C GLY A 164 -0.82 8.04 -23.14
N TYR A 165 0.03 8.52 -22.24
CA TYR A 165 0.37 9.93 -22.03
C TYR A 165 1.86 10.16 -22.27
N SER A 166 2.25 11.42 -22.48
CA SER A 166 3.68 11.75 -22.52
C SER A 166 4.35 11.48 -21.17
N GLU A 167 5.63 11.10 -21.20
CA GLU A 167 6.41 10.80 -19.98
C GLU A 167 6.45 12.00 -19.02
N ASP A 168 6.62 13.22 -19.54
CA ASP A 168 6.65 14.44 -18.73
C ASP A 168 5.31 14.71 -18.03
N TYR A 169 4.20 14.41 -18.72
CA TYR A 169 2.87 14.55 -18.14
C TYR A 169 2.67 13.56 -16.99
N ILE A 170 3.04 12.29 -17.19
CA ILE A 170 3.00 11.26 -16.13
C ILE A 170 3.92 11.65 -14.95
N ARG A 171 5.16 12.12 -15.21
CA ARG A 171 6.10 12.55 -14.16
C ARG A 171 5.54 13.71 -13.34
N SER A 172 4.92 14.68 -14.01
CA SER A 172 4.29 15.83 -13.34
C SER A 172 3.17 15.40 -12.41
N TRP A 173 2.26 14.57 -12.89
CA TRP A 173 1.14 14.05 -12.09
C TRP A 173 1.61 13.09 -10.99
N PHE A 174 2.58 12.24 -11.28
CA PHE A 174 3.19 11.37 -10.27
C PHE A 174 3.74 12.21 -9.10
N LYS A 175 4.49 13.28 -9.40
CA LYS A 175 5.01 14.18 -8.38
C LYS A 175 3.91 14.92 -7.62
N LYS A 176 2.84 15.35 -8.31
CA LYS A 176 1.69 16.01 -7.71
C LYS A 176 0.97 15.10 -6.71
N ILE A 177 0.81 13.81 -7.05
CA ILE A 177 0.10 12.84 -6.23
C ILE A 177 0.97 12.30 -5.09
N THR A 178 2.22 11.93 -5.38
CA THR A 178 3.12 11.27 -4.41
C THR A 178 4.02 12.23 -3.64
N GLY A 179 4.10 13.50 -4.05
CA GLY A 179 5.07 14.48 -3.55
C GLY A 179 6.50 14.24 -4.03
N LYS A 180 6.77 13.19 -4.81
CA LYS A 180 8.10 12.72 -5.22
C LYS A 180 8.17 12.43 -6.71
N THR A 181 9.35 12.56 -7.28
CA THR A 181 9.59 12.04 -8.63
C THR A 181 9.63 10.50 -8.61
N PRO A 182 9.37 9.81 -9.74
CA PRO A 182 9.49 8.34 -9.82
C PRO A 182 10.84 7.79 -9.35
N ASN A 183 11.94 8.50 -9.63
CA ASN A 183 13.28 8.13 -9.16
C ASN A 183 13.47 8.27 -7.65
N GLU A 184 12.93 9.34 -7.04
CA GLU A 184 12.95 9.53 -5.59
C GLU A 184 12.12 8.47 -4.90
N PHE A 185 10.96 8.15 -5.46
CA PHE A 185 10.05 7.11 -4.99
C PHE A 185 10.72 5.73 -4.98
N LEU A 186 11.30 5.32 -6.11
CA LEU A 186 12.05 4.07 -6.23
C LEU A 186 13.22 4.02 -5.23
N THR A 187 13.98 5.13 -5.13
CA THR A 187 15.10 5.24 -4.18
C THR A 187 14.63 5.00 -2.75
N GLU A 188 13.53 5.61 -2.35
CA GLU A 188 13.02 5.48 -0.99
C GLU A 188 12.57 4.05 -0.66
N ILE A 189 11.88 3.37 -1.58
CA ILE A 189 11.50 1.95 -1.41
C ILE A 189 12.75 1.11 -1.17
N ARG A 190 13.76 1.24 -2.03
CA ARG A 190 15.03 0.51 -1.92
C ARG A 190 15.75 0.76 -0.61
N ILE A 191 15.81 2.02 -0.17
CA ILE A 191 16.49 2.38 1.07
C ILE A 191 15.72 1.88 2.31
N ARG A 192 14.38 1.94 2.30
CA ARG A 192 13.57 1.35 3.38
C ARG A 192 13.79 -0.15 3.48
N HIS A 193 13.85 -0.85 2.35
CA HIS A 193 14.16 -2.27 2.32
C HIS A 193 15.58 -2.55 2.83
N ALA A 194 16.56 -1.70 2.48
CA ALA A 194 17.91 -1.81 3.01
C ALA A 194 17.98 -1.62 4.53
N CYS A 195 17.24 -0.65 5.09
CA CYS A 195 17.13 -0.49 6.54
C CYS A 195 16.56 -1.76 7.19
N PHE A 196 15.48 -2.31 6.63
CA PHE A 196 14.89 -3.55 7.10
C PHE A 196 15.89 -4.72 7.11
N LEU A 197 16.68 -4.90 6.03
CA LEU A 197 17.70 -5.93 5.96
C LEU A 197 18.85 -5.69 6.97
N ILE A 198 19.27 -4.43 7.16
CA ILE A 198 20.29 -4.08 8.14
C ILE A 198 19.81 -4.41 9.56
N ASP A 199 18.55 -4.08 9.88
CA ASP A 199 17.96 -4.31 11.20
C ASP A 199 17.82 -5.80 11.53
N ILE A 200 17.49 -6.64 10.53
CA ILE A 200 17.34 -8.09 10.70
C ILE A 200 18.71 -8.77 10.79
N TYR A 201 19.58 -8.53 9.80
CA TYR A 201 20.81 -9.30 9.64
C TYR A 201 22.03 -8.68 10.37
N LYS A 202 21.89 -7.42 10.84
CA LYS A 202 22.95 -6.71 11.56
C LYS A 202 24.32 -6.88 10.87
N THR A 203 25.24 -7.61 11.51
CA THR A 203 26.60 -7.86 10.99
C THR A 203 26.72 -9.14 10.14
N GLU A 204 25.70 -9.99 10.15
CA GLU A 204 25.74 -11.29 9.45
C GLU A 204 25.75 -11.13 7.92
N LEU A 205 25.15 -10.05 7.40
CA LEU A 205 25.07 -9.78 5.97
C LEU A 205 25.93 -8.57 5.60
N PRO A 206 26.89 -8.70 4.64
CA PRO A 206 27.69 -7.58 4.18
C PRO A 206 26.84 -6.44 3.60
N LEU A 207 27.21 -5.18 3.84
CA LEU A 207 26.47 -4.03 3.30
C LEU A 207 26.46 -4.00 1.76
N ALA A 208 27.47 -4.54 1.11
CA ALA A 208 27.50 -4.67 -0.35
C ALA A 208 26.41 -5.63 -0.84
N GLU A 209 26.25 -6.77 -0.18
CA GLU A 209 25.20 -7.73 -0.51
C GLU A 209 23.79 -7.17 -0.21
N ILE A 210 23.64 -6.39 0.87
CA ILE A 210 22.39 -5.66 1.12
C ILE A 210 22.08 -4.70 -0.03
N ALA A 211 23.08 -3.98 -0.54
CA ALA A 211 22.90 -3.08 -1.68
C ALA A 211 22.41 -3.85 -2.92
N GLU A 212 23.01 -4.99 -3.24
CA GLU A 212 22.60 -5.85 -4.36
C GLU A 212 21.16 -6.34 -4.21
N ARG A 213 20.77 -6.85 -3.04
CA ARG A 213 19.41 -7.29 -2.73
C ARG A 213 18.37 -6.16 -2.80
N CYS A 214 18.83 -4.91 -2.70
CA CYS A 214 18.00 -3.72 -2.85
C CYS A 214 18.04 -3.15 -4.28
N GLY A 215 18.54 -3.88 -5.27
CA GLY A 215 18.57 -3.48 -6.67
C GLY A 215 19.67 -2.46 -7.02
N TYR A 216 20.75 -2.39 -6.25
CA TYR A 216 21.91 -1.56 -6.56
C TYR A 216 23.08 -2.42 -7.03
N THR A 217 23.59 -2.14 -8.20
CA THR A 217 24.79 -2.81 -8.78
C THR A 217 26.09 -2.18 -8.29
N ASP A 218 26.04 -0.98 -7.69
CA ASP A 218 27.21 -0.22 -7.24
C ASP A 218 27.04 0.24 -5.79
N TYR A 219 27.90 -0.24 -4.89
CA TYR A 219 27.85 0.09 -3.47
C TYR A 219 28.14 1.58 -3.17
N PRO A 220 29.13 2.26 -3.76
CA PRO A 220 29.30 3.71 -3.62
C PRO A 220 28.03 4.51 -3.94
N TYR A 221 27.36 4.18 -5.03
CA TYR A 221 26.10 4.82 -5.41
C TYR A 221 24.99 4.54 -4.39
N PHE A 222 24.82 3.28 -3.96
CA PHE A 222 23.91 2.91 -2.87
C PHE A 222 24.18 3.74 -1.61
N SER A 223 25.45 3.79 -1.15
CA SER A 223 25.82 4.53 0.07
C SER A 223 25.48 6.03 -0.03
N LYS A 224 25.67 6.64 -1.21
CA LYS A 224 25.26 8.02 -1.49
C LYS A 224 23.76 8.19 -1.39
N LYS A 225 22.97 7.28 -2.00
CA LYS A 225 21.51 7.30 -1.95
C LYS A 225 20.98 7.05 -0.54
N PHE A 226 21.56 6.09 0.18
CA PHE A 226 21.22 5.82 1.58
C PHE A 226 21.41 7.07 2.45
N ARG A 227 22.58 7.75 2.32
CA ARG A 227 22.85 8.99 3.05
C ARG A 227 21.88 10.11 2.68
N SER A 228 21.47 10.22 1.43
CA SER A 228 20.52 11.26 1.00
C SER A 228 19.15 11.10 1.67
N VAL A 229 18.69 9.84 1.87
CA VAL A 229 17.39 9.52 2.48
C VAL A 229 17.50 9.52 4.00
N MET A 230 18.44 8.74 4.57
CA MET A 230 18.55 8.49 6.02
C MET A 230 19.38 9.52 6.76
N LYS A 231 20.01 10.49 6.07
CA LYS A 231 20.91 11.53 6.61
C LYS A 231 22.17 10.99 7.32
N MET A 232 22.42 9.68 7.17
CA MET A 232 23.61 9.00 7.69
C MET A 232 24.04 7.86 6.77
N SER A 233 25.29 7.39 6.91
CA SER A 233 25.79 6.29 6.09
C SER A 233 25.17 4.94 6.53
N PRO A 234 25.11 3.91 5.62
CA PRO A 234 24.65 2.57 5.97
C PRO A 234 25.44 1.97 7.15
N ARG A 235 26.76 2.19 7.19
CA ARG A 235 27.62 1.73 8.28
C ARG A 235 27.26 2.37 9.62
N LYS A 236 26.99 3.70 9.62
CA LYS A 236 26.56 4.40 10.84
C LYS A 236 25.18 3.93 11.31
N TYR A 237 24.26 3.70 10.37
CA TYR A 237 22.94 3.19 10.67
C TYR A 237 23.00 1.79 11.31
N ARG A 238 23.83 0.89 10.77
CA ARG A 238 24.03 -0.47 11.31
C ARG A 238 24.54 -0.50 12.75
N ASN A 239 25.32 0.49 13.14
CA ASN A 239 25.97 0.55 14.46
C ASN A 239 25.14 1.29 15.52
N GLN A 240 23.90 1.66 15.20
CA GLN A 240 22.93 2.19 16.18
C GLN A 240 22.20 1.06 16.90
#